data_27509e826a04eb0676ed4e60434f7b08
#
_entry.id   27509e826a04eb0676ed4e60434f7b08
#
_cell.length_a   1.000
_cell.length_b   1.000
_cell.length_c   1.000
_cell.angle_alpha   90.00
_cell.angle_beta   90.00
_cell.angle_gamma   90.00
#
_symmetry.space_group_name_H-M   'P 1'
#
loop_
_entity.id
_entity.type
_entity.pdbx_description
1 polymer ?
#
loop_
_entity_poly.entity_id
_entity_poly.type
_entity_poly.pdbx_seq_one_letter_code
_entity_poly.pdbx_strand_id
1 'polypeptide(L)'
;MKLKKSSKKVQSVKKTAPSWFRSPYNRLWYVLIQDPKQFLAHEDDRHQALHDMACEYFEKHCKAITFYAVNNEGELVAVIYYPGMFEDSEIEASSILCHESVHVWQEFAESINEREASREFEAYTIDEIFRNVLTEYRDLLEINKTHSAKKISKVKKEPDLV
;
A
#
# COMPACT_ATOMS: atom_id res chain seq x y z
N MET A 1 -20.96 31.04 31.49
CA MET A 1 -21.13 29.66 31.03
C MET A 1 -19.94 29.30 30.16
N LYS A 2 -18.95 28.54 30.70
CA LYS A 2 -17.68 28.21 29.95
C LYS A 2 -17.83 26.83 29.33
N LEU A 3 -17.90 26.78 28.02
CA LEU A 3 -17.88 25.53 27.24
C LEU A 3 -16.46 24.89 27.31
N LYS A 4 -16.36 23.76 28.01
CA LYS A 4 -15.16 22.92 27.98
C LYS A 4 -15.07 22.26 26.59
N LYS A 5 -14.09 22.69 25.78
CA LYS A 5 -13.67 21.95 24.57
C LYS A 5 -13.01 20.63 25.01
N SER A 6 -13.75 19.53 24.85
CA SER A 6 -13.19 18.18 24.96
C SER A 6 -12.32 17.92 23.72
N SER A 7 -11.01 18.05 23.87
CA SER A 7 -10.06 17.59 22.84
C SER A 7 -9.99 16.07 22.91
N LYS A 8 -10.72 15.35 22.04
CA LYS A 8 -10.53 13.93 21.82
C LYS A 8 -9.11 13.71 21.33
N LYS A 9 -8.28 13.14 22.20
CA LYS A 9 -6.93 12.66 21.87
C LYS A 9 -7.07 11.56 20.82
N VAL A 10 -6.81 11.87 19.56
CA VAL A 10 -6.69 10.88 18.49
C VAL A 10 -5.49 10.00 18.87
N GLN A 11 -5.77 8.78 19.32
CA GLN A 11 -4.72 7.80 19.56
C GLN A 11 -4.09 7.47 18.21
N SER A 12 -2.81 7.77 18.06
CA SER A 12 -2.04 7.42 16.88
C SER A 12 -2.11 5.91 16.66
N VAL A 13 -2.71 5.50 15.55
CA VAL A 13 -2.53 4.15 15.00
C VAL A 13 -1.02 3.96 14.85
N LYS A 14 -0.46 2.91 15.43
CA LYS A 14 0.94 2.57 15.20
C LYS A 14 1.11 2.42 13.69
N LYS A 15 1.89 3.32 13.10
CA LYS A 15 2.25 3.26 11.68
C LYS A 15 3.02 1.94 11.49
N THR A 16 2.41 0.97 10.82
CA THR A 16 3.15 -0.19 10.33
C THR A 16 3.85 0.24 9.06
N ALA A 17 5.19 0.10 9.04
CA ALA A 17 5.95 0.31 7.82
C ALA A 17 5.46 -0.67 6.74
N PRO A 18 5.44 -0.26 5.46
CA PRO A 18 5.03 -1.13 4.38
C PRO A 18 6.05 -2.26 4.15
N SER A 19 5.58 -3.42 3.72
CA SER A 19 6.43 -4.56 3.35
C SER A 19 6.94 -4.36 1.92
N TRP A 20 8.26 -4.32 1.77
CA TRP A 20 8.91 -4.20 0.48
C TRP A 20 9.18 -5.56 -0.14
N PHE A 21 8.85 -5.72 -1.41
CA PHE A 21 9.17 -6.88 -2.22
C PHE A 21 10.25 -6.54 -3.24
N ARG A 22 11.06 -7.52 -3.59
CA ARG A 22 12.09 -7.41 -4.61
C ARG A 22 11.91 -8.51 -5.63
N SER A 23 11.88 -8.15 -6.91
CA SER A 23 11.85 -9.12 -8.00
C SER A 23 13.10 -10.02 -7.98
N PRO A 24 13.00 -11.31 -8.37
CA PRO A 24 14.13 -12.23 -8.45
C PRO A 24 15.22 -11.73 -9.39
N TYR A 25 14.91 -10.83 -10.31
CA TYR A 25 15.88 -10.20 -11.22
C TYR A 25 16.63 -9.01 -10.60
N ASN A 26 16.37 -8.72 -9.30
CA ASN A 26 17.08 -7.75 -8.48
C ASN A 26 17.12 -6.30 -9.02
N ARG A 27 16.19 -5.90 -9.90
CA ARG A 27 16.11 -4.55 -10.49
C ARG A 27 14.76 -3.87 -10.31
N LEU A 28 13.82 -4.53 -9.65
CA LEU A 28 12.50 -4.01 -9.36
C LEU A 28 12.22 -4.18 -7.86
N TRP A 29 11.93 -3.07 -7.20
CA TRP A 29 11.31 -3.04 -5.89
C TRP A 29 9.86 -2.65 -6.02
N TYR A 30 8.98 -3.27 -5.26
CA TYR A 30 7.57 -2.87 -5.24
C TYR A 30 6.97 -3.03 -3.86
N VAL A 31 5.88 -2.26 -3.64
CA VAL A 31 5.22 -2.15 -2.35
C VAL A 31 3.73 -1.87 -2.54
N LEU A 32 2.89 -2.44 -1.67
CA LEU A 32 1.48 -2.08 -1.55
C LEU A 32 1.29 -1.18 -0.34
N ILE A 33 0.62 -0.04 -0.52
CA ILE A 33 0.27 0.88 0.56
C ILE A 33 -1.22 1.25 0.53
N GLN A 34 -1.78 1.48 1.72
CA GLN A 34 -3.14 1.98 1.91
C GLN A 34 -3.16 3.46 2.31
N ASP A 35 -2.13 3.94 3.00
CA ASP A 35 -1.99 5.32 3.45
C ASP A 35 -0.55 5.79 3.19
N PRO A 36 -0.34 6.89 2.45
CA PRO A 36 1.01 7.44 2.21
C PRO A 36 1.84 7.63 3.47
N LYS A 37 1.18 7.88 4.61
CA LYS A 37 1.84 8.00 5.92
C LYS A 37 2.60 6.74 6.35
N GLN A 38 2.38 5.59 5.72
CA GLN A 38 3.15 4.37 5.97
C GLN A 38 4.64 4.59 5.65
N PHE A 39 4.97 5.43 4.64
CA PHE A 39 6.34 5.80 4.33
C PHE A 39 7.00 6.61 5.44
N LEU A 40 6.25 7.44 6.16
CA LEU A 40 6.77 8.27 7.25
C LEU A 40 7.11 7.45 8.52
N ALA A 41 6.96 6.12 8.50
CA ALA A 41 7.49 5.25 9.55
C ALA A 41 9.02 5.16 9.51
N HIS A 42 9.63 5.49 8.38
CA HIS A 42 11.07 5.59 8.19
C HIS A 42 11.46 7.07 8.07
N GLU A 43 12.47 7.49 8.84
CA GLU A 43 12.95 8.88 8.85
C GLU A 43 14.09 9.03 7.83
N ASP A 44 13.79 8.90 6.53
CA ASP A 44 14.75 9.18 5.46
C ASP A 44 14.11 9.93 4.28
N ASP A 45 14.93 10.68 3.55
CA ASP A 45 14.49 11.58 2.48
C ASP A 45 13.82 10.81 1.31
N ARG A 46 14.15 9.55 1.10
CA ARG A 46 13.57 8.71 0.03
C ARG A 46 12.12 8.37 0.34
N HIS A 47 11.85 7.99 1.58
CA HIS A 47 10.50 7.71 2.03
C HIS A 47 9.65 8.98 2.06
N GLN A 48 10.23 10.14 2.35
CA GLN A 48 9.54 11.42 2.25
C GLN A 48 9.14 11.72 0.79
N ALA A 49 10.03 11.51 -0.17
CA ALA A 49 9.72 11.70 -1.59
C ALA A 49 8.59 10.78 -2.07
N LEU A 50 8.60 9.50 -1.68
CA LEU A 50 7.52 8.56 -2.00
C LEU A 50 6.20 8.95 -1.35
N HIS A 51 6.22 9.46 -0.11
CA HIS A 51 5.04 9.99 0.56
C HIS A 51 4.44 11.17 -0.23
N ASP A 52 5.26 12.12 -0.65
CA ASP A 52 4.81 13.33 -1.35
C ASP A 52 4.24 12.97 -2.72
N MET A 53 4.88 12.06 -3.46
CA MET A 53 4.33 11.50 -4.70
C MET A 53 2.98 10.83 -4.49
N ALA A 54 2.83 9.98 -3.47
CA ALA A 54 1.58 9.31 -3.18
C ALA A 54 0.46 10.31 -2.84
N CYS A 55 0.77 11.39 -2.12
CA CYS A 55 -0.19 12.46 -1.82
C CYS A 55 -0.62 13.22 -3.09
N GLU A 56 0.30 13.48 -4.01
CA GLU A 56 0.01 14.16 -5.28
C GLU A 56 -0.92 13.32 -6.17
N TYR A 57 -0.73 12.01 -6.23
CA TYR A 57 -1.54 11.11 -7.04
C TYR A 57 -2.93 10.85 -6.46
N PHE A 58 -3.14 11.07 -5.16
CA PHE A 58 -4.42 10.79 -4.48
C PHE A 58 -5.60 11.61 -5.01
N GLU A 59 -5.40 12.78 -5.56
CA GLU A 59 -6.48 13.69 -6.01
C GLU A 59 -7.18 13.24 -7.31
N LYS A 60 -6.78 12.14 -7.93
CA LYS A 60 -7.19 11.75 -9.31
C LYS A 60 -8.27 10.65 -9.39
N HIS A 61 -9.21 10.53 -8.48
CA HIS A 61 -10.45 9.73 -8.65
C HIS A 61 -10.29 8.25 -9.10
N CYS A 62 -9.14 7.63 -8.94
CA CYS A 62 -8.95 6.21 -9.22
C CYS A 62 -9.05 5.38 -7.92
N LYS A 63 -9.51 4.13 -8.03
CA LYS A 63 -9.59 3.22 -6.87
C LYS A 63 -8.21 2.83 -6.36
N ALA A 64 -7.29 2.56 -7.27
CA ALA A 64 -5.88 2.32 -7.03
C ALA A 64 -5.05 3.01 -8.11
N ILE A 65 -3.77 3.18 -7.87
CA ILE A 65 -2.83 3.70 -8.84
C ILE A 65 -1.44 3.15 -8.56
N THR A 66 -0.71 2.82 -9.63
CA THR A 66 0.72 2.51 -9.55
C THR A 66 1.52 3.71 -10.02
N PHE A 67 2.49 4.14 -9.23
CA PHE A 67 3.46 5.17 -9.61
C PHE A 67 4.89 4.67 -9.40
N TYR A 68 5.84 5.34 -10.03
CA TYR A 68 7.19 4.83 -10.19
C TYR A 68 8.24 5.84 -9.78
N ALA A 69 9.35 5.34 -9.25
CA ALA A 69 10.55 6.09 -8.96
C ALA A 69 11.78 5.24 -9.32
N VAL A 70 12.95 5.86 -9.34
CA VAL A 70 14.22 5.16 -9.50
C VAL A 70 15.04 5.43 -8.24
N ASN A 71 15.58 4.37 -7.62
CA ASN A 71 16.44 4.50 -6.46
C ASN A 71 17.86 4.96 -6.85
N ASN A 72 18.72 5.23 -5.86
CA ASN A 72 20.09 5.68 -6.09
C ASN A 72 20.98 4.65 -6.79
N GLU A 73 20.54 3.39 -6.85
CA GLU A 73 21.25 2.29 -7.53
C GLU A 73 20.75 2.11 -8.97
N GLY A 74 19.82 2.94 -9.42
CA GLY A 74 19.22 2.86 -10.76
C GLY A 74 18.19 1.73 -10.89
N GLU A 75 17.65 1.22 -9.77
CA GLU A 75 16.63 0.20 -9.77
C GLU A 75 15.23 0.85 -9.77
N LEU A 76 14.30 0.24 -10.50
CA LEU A 76 12.90 0.68 -10.51
C LEU A 76 12.22 0.42 -9.15
N VAL A 77 11.49 1.40 -8.68
CA VAL A 77 10.65 1.33 -7.48
C VAL A 77 9.20 1.58 -7.90
N ALA A 78 8.35 0.58 -7.78
CA ALA A 78 6.92 0.67 -8.06
C ALA A 78 6.12 0.74 -6.75
N VAL A 79 5.21 1.69 -6.64
CA VAL A 79 4.32 1.83 -5.48
C VAL A 79 2.89 1.65 -5.95
N ILE A 80 2.23 0.61 -5.46
CA ILE A 80 0.80 0.39 -5.64
C ILE A 80 0.08 1.06 -4.48
N TYR A 81 -0.62 2.15 -4.74
CA TYR A 81 -1.40 2.88 -3.75
C TYR A 81 -2.88 2.56 -3.90
N TYR A 82 -3.47 1.94 -2.87
CA TYR A 82 -4.86 1.50 -2.86
C TYR A 82 -5.55 1.94 -1.56
N PRO A 83 -6.05 3.19 -1.49
CA PRO A 83 -6.63 3.75 -0.26
C PRO A 83 -7.90 3.03 0.22
N GLY A 84 -8.76 2.59 -0.71
CA GLY A 84 -10.03 1.93 -0.43
C GLY A 84 -9.96 0.42 -0.23
N MET A 85 -8.77 -0.18 -0.11
CA MET A 85 -8.60 -1.64 -0.13
C MET A 85 -9.41 -2.41 0.93
N PHE A 86 -9.77 -1.78 2.04
CA PHE A 86 -10.54 -2.42 3.10
C PHE A 86 -12.06 -2.23 2.97
N GLU A 87 -12.52 -1.44 2.01
CA GLU A 87 -13.93 -1.14 1.74
C GLU A 87 -14.47 -2.01 0.62
N ASP A 88 -13.61 -2.46 -0.29
CA ASP A 88 -13.95 -3.30 -1.42
C ASP A 88 -14.10 -4.78 -1.01
N SER A 89 -14.85 -5.55 -1.78
CA SER A 89 -14.90 -7.00 -1.62
C SER A 89 -13.54 -7.64 -1.96
N GLU A 90 -13.27 -8.83 -1.42
CA GLU A 90 -12.00 -9.53 -1.73
C GLU A 90 -11.84 -9.80 -3.23
N ILE A 91 -12.94 -10.08 -3.95
CA ILE A 91 -12.92 -10.28 -5.40
C ILE A 91 -12.52 -8.98 -6.12
N GLU A 92 -13.12 -7.87 -5.73
CA GLU A 92 -12.85 -6.56 -6.34
C GLU A 92 -11.41 -6.12 -6.04
N ALA A 93 -10.97 -6.21 -4.78
CA ALA A 93 -9.61 -5.91 -4.40
C ALA A 93 -8.59 -6.79 -5.17
N SER A 94 -8.85 -8.10 -5.29
CA SER A 94 -7.99 -9.00 -6.07
C SER A 94 -7.92 -8.62 -7.55
N SER A 95 -9.05 -8.21 -8.14
CA SER A 95 -9.10 -7.77 -9.53
C SER A 95 -8.26 -6.50 -9.75
N ILE A 96 -8.38 -5.52 -8.84
CA ILE A 96 -7.61 -4.28 -8.87
C ILE A 96 -6.12 -4.58 -8.71
N LEU A 97 -5.73 -5.38 -7.71
CA LEU A 97 -4.34 -5.74 -7.49
C LEU A 97 -3.72 -6.51 -8.67
N CYS A 98 -4.51 -7.35 -9.34
CA CYS A 98 -4.08 -8.01 -10.58
C CYS A 98 -3.81 -6.97 -11.69
N HIS A 99 -4.71 -6.00 -11.85
CA HIS A 99 -4.55 -4.91 -12.82
C HIS A 99 -3.29 -4.08 -12.54
N GLU A 100 -3.09 -3.65 -11.29
CA GLU A 100 -1.90 -2.88 -10.91
C GLU A 100 -0.60 -3.68 -11.07
N SER A 101 -0.65 -5.01 -10.85
CA SER A 101 0.51 -5.90 -11.09
C SER A 101 0.94 -5.93 -12.55
N VAL A 102 -0.01 -5.82 -13.49
CA VAL A 102 0.29 -5.70 -14.92
C VAL A 102 1.01 -4.38 -15.21
N HIS A 103 0.58 -3.28 -14.60
CA HIS A 103 1.27 -2.00 -14.74
C HIS A 103 2.70 -2.05 -14.22
N VAL A 104 2.91 -2.68 -13.06
CA VAL A 104 4.27 -2.87 -12.52
C VAL A 104 5.15 -3.66 -13.50
N TRP A 105 4.61 -4.72 -14.11
CA TRP A 105 5.32 -5.47 -15.13
C TRP A 105 5.65 -4.64 -16.36
N GLN A 106 4.69 -3.90 -16.90
CA GLN A 106 4.86 -3.08 -18.11
C GLN A 106 6.01 -2.08 -17.94
N GLU A 107 6.02 -1.35 -16.83
CA GLU A 107 7.07 -0.39 -16.53
C GLU A 107 8.43 -1.07 -16.30
N PHE A 108 8.44 -2.22 -15.62
CA PHE A 108 9.65 -2.99 -15.44
C PHE A 108 10.24 -3.46 -16.76
N ALA A 109 9.42 -4.03 -17.65
CA ALA A 109 9.85 -4.48 -18.98
C ALA A 109 10.43 -3.31 -19.80
N GLU A 110 9.81 -2.13 -19.74
CA GLU A 110 10.31 -0.92 -20.37
C GLU A 110 11.66 -0.49 -19.78
N SER A 111 11.80 -0.51 -18.45
CA SER A 111 13.02 -0.11 -17.74
C SER A 111 14.25 -0.95 -18.08
N ILE A 112 14.04 -2.23 -18.41
CA ILE A 112 15.11 -3.15 -18.84
C ILE A 112 15.22 -3.27 -20.37
N ASN A 113 14.45 -2.46 -21.10
CA ASN A 113 14.36 -2.47 -22.58
C ASN A 113 13.93 -3.83 -23.16
N GLU A 114 13.10 -4.58 -22.42
CA GLU A 114 12.53 -5.86 -22.85
C GLU A 114 11.21 -5.60 -23.60
N ARG A 115 11.29 -5.44 -24.93
CA ARG A 115 10.12 -5.10 -25.77
C ARG A 115 9.32 -6.31 -26.24
N GLU A 116 9.95 -7.48 -26.24
CA GLU A 116 9.36 -8.73 -26.75
C GLU A 116 9.64 -9.87 -25.74
N ALA A 117 9.23 -9.66 -24.49
CA ALA A 117 9.35 -10.68 -23.47
C ALA A 117 8.69 -11.99 -23.94
N SER A 118 9.28 -13.12 -23.58
CA SER A 118 8.59 -14.38 -23.81
C SER A 118 7.31 -14.41 -22.97
N ARG A 119 6.26 -15.04 -23.50
CA ARG A 119 4.95 -15.12 -22.80
C ARG A 119 5.06 -15.74 -21.42
N GLU A 120 5.94 -16.70 -21.25
CA GLU A 120 6.20 -17.34 -19.96
C GLU A 120 6.89 -16.40 -18.98
N PHE A 121 7.89 -15.63 -19.44
CA PHE A 121 8.58 -14.66 -18.61
C PHE A 121 7.63 -13.56 -18.10
N GLU A 122 6.82 -13.00 -19.00
CA GLU A 122 5.77 -12.05 -18.64
C GLU A 122 4.78 -12.64 -17.63
N ALA A 123 4.20 -13.81 -17.94
CA ALA A 123 3.18 -14.45 -17.11
C ALA A 123 3.71 -14.78 -15.70
N TYR A 124 4.90 -15.34 -15.58
CA TYR A 124 5.50 -15.67 -14.28
C TYR A 124 5.84 -14.42 -13.47
N THR A 125 6.30 -13.35 -14.11
CA THR A 125 6.62 -12.11 -13.41
C THR A 125 5.37 -11.43 -12.89
N ILE A 126 4.31 -11.36 -13.70
CA ILE A 126 3.00 -10.82 -13.26
C ILE A 126 2.42 -11.66 -12.11
N ASP A 127 2.44 -13.00 -12.23
CA ASP A 127 1.95 -13.91 -11.18
C ASP A 127 2.71 -13.70 -9.86
N GLU A 128 4.03 -13.54 -9.92
CA GLU A 128 4.84 -13.29 -8.72
C GLU A 128 4.48 -11.95 -8.07
N ILE A 129 4.42 -10.88 -8.84
CA ILE A 129 4.04 -9.54 -8.34
C ILE A 129 2.65 -9.62 -7.71
N PHE A 130 1.68 -10.17 -8.42
CA PHE A 130 0.30 -10.30 -7.95
C PHE A 130 0.20 -11.13 -6.67
N ARG A 131 0.88 -12.27 -6.60
CA ARG A 131 0.87 -13.14 -5.41
C ARG A 131 1.42 -12.42 -4.18
N ASN A 132 2.50 -11.67 -4.33
CA ASN A 132 3.12 -10.93 -3.23
C ASN A 132 2.21 -9.81 -2.75
N VAL A 133 1.66 -8.98 -3.64
CA VAL A 133 0.75 -7.88 -3.25
C VAL A 133 -0.58 -8.39 -2.70
N LEU A 134 -1.10 -9.51 -3.20
CA LEU A 134 -2.30 -10.16 -2.66
C LEU A 134 -2.06 -10.73 -1.25
N THR A 135 -0.87 -11.28 -1.01
CA THR A 135 -0.49 -11.75 0.33
C THR A 135 -0.42 -10.59 1.31
N GLU A 136 0.26 -9.51 0.94
CA GLU A 136 0.34 -8.29 1.75
C GLU A 136 -1.06 -7.69 2.03
N TYR A 137 -1.92 -7.62 1.02
CA TYR A 137 -3.31 -7.18 1.20
C TYR A 137 -4.05 -8.00 2.26
N ARG A 138 -3.92 -9.34 2.22
CA ARG A 138 -4.57 -10.23 3.20
C ARG A 138 -4.02 -10.03 4.61
N ASP A 139 -2.72 -9.86 4.74
CA ASP A 139 -2.07 -9.58 6.03
C ASP A 139 -2.54 -8.24 6.61
N LEU A 140 -2.59 -7.20 5.79
CA LEU A 140 -3.10 -5.88 6.18
C LEU A 140 -4.60 -5.94 6.57
N LEU A 141 -5.40 -6.73 5.85
CA LEU A 141 -6.82 -6.93 6.16
C LEU A 141 -7.01 -7.59 7.53
N GLU A 142 -6.22 -8.61 7.87
CA GLU A 142 -6.27 -9.27 9.18
C GLU A 142 -5.83 -8.32 10.33
N ILE A 143 -4.80 -7.53 10.10
CA ILE A 143 -4.36 -6.49 11.04
C ILE A 143 -5.50 -5.48 11.28
N ASN A 144 -6.15 -5.01 10.22
CA ASN A 144 -7.26 -4.04 10.30
C ASN A 144 -8.46 -4.62 11.06
N LYS A 145 -8.86 -5.86 10.81
CA LYS A 145 -9.93 -6.58 11.54
C LYS A 145 -9.61 -6.66 13.03
N THR A 146 -8.38 -7.03 13.37
CA THR A 146 -7.93 -7.15 14.75
C THR A 146 -7.97 -5.82 15.50
N HIS A 147 -7.56 -4.74 14.88
CA HIS A 147 -7.62 -3.39 15.45
C HIS A 147 -9.07 -2.93 15.66
N SER A 148 -9.95 -3.18 14.71
CA SER A 148 -11.37 -2.85 14.79
C SER A 148 -12.07 -3.59 15.94
N ALA A 149 -11.81 -4.89 16.10
CA ALA A 149 -12.35 -5.69 17.21
C ALA A 149 -11.89 -5.18 18.59
N LYS A 150 -10.61 -4.82 18.73
CA LYS A 150 -10.07 -4.24 19.99
C LYS A 150 -10.69 -2.88 20.32
N LYS A 151 -11.02 -2.08 19.31
CA LYS A 151 -11.67 -0.77 19.52
C LYS A 151 -13.10 -0.94 20.06
N ILE A 152 -13.86 -1.88 19.51
CA ILE A 152 -15.23 -2.19 19.93
C ILE A 152 -15.26 -2.72 21.36
N SER A 153 -14.32 -3.59 21.74
CA SER A 153 -14.24 -4.15 23.09
C SER A 153 -13.88 -3.12 24.18
N LYS A 154 -13.14 -2.07 23.82
CA LYS A 154 -12.82 -0.97 24.76
C LYS A 154 -14.01 -0.05 25.01
N VAL A 155 -14.80 0.24 23.96
CA VAL A 155 -16.01 1.09 24.11
C VAL A 155 -17.07 0.44 25.00
N LYS A 156 -17.18 -0.90 24.96
CA LYS A 156 -18.15 -1.65 25.80
C LYS A 156 -17.74 -1.78 27.28
N LYS A 157 -16.53 -1.35 27.67
CA LYS A 157 -16.01 -1.46 29.05
C LYS A 157 -16.03 -0.15 29.82
N GLU A 158 -16.43 0.97 29.23
CA GLU A 158 -16.72 2.18 30.02
C GLU A 158 -18.11 2.00 30.66
N PRO A 159 -18.23 1.83 31.99
CA PRO A 159 -19.54 1.79 32.65
C PRO A 159 -20.13 3.19 32.59
N ASP A 160 -21.44 3.26 32.31
CA ASP A 160 -22.25 4.46 32.51
C ASP A 160 -22.09 4.92 33.95
N LEU A 161 -21.26 5.93 34.17
CA LEU A 161 -21.23 6.66 35.43
C LEU A 161 -22.48 7.55 35.48
N VAL A 162 -23.50 7.03 36.13
CA VAL A 162 -24.68 7.78 36.59
C VAL A 162 -24.27 8.68 37.74
#